data_979697382c74cedcf9b59f6482929cef
#
_entry.id   979697382c74cedcf9b59f6482929cef
#
_cell.length_a   1.000
_cell.length_b   1.000
_cell.length_c   1.000
_cell.angle_alpha   90.00
_cell.angle_beta   90.00
_cell.angle_gamma   90.00
#
_symmetry.space_group_name_H-M   'P 1'
#
loop_
_entity.id
_entity.type
_entity.pdbx_description
1 polymer ?
#
loop_
_entity_poly.entity_id
_entity_poly.type
_entity_poly.pdbx_seq_one_letter_code
_entity_poly.pdbx_strand_id
1 'polypeptide(L)'
;MTPSFSKIARSAAMVATLALGLATVPAVQAAPKLTGEERLAKMLEGRVAGEPVSCISLYQTTDTTVIDGTAIVYKVGSTYYVNRPSNAKSLRDDDVMLVKLHSSQLCSVDIVETRDRSTMMYNGFVGLDKFVPYRKVKH
;
A
#
# COMPACT_ATOMS: atom_id res chain seq x y z
N MET A 1 -53.13 -83.23 -7.43
CA MET A 1 -51.71 -83.59 -7.50
C MET A 1 -51.00 -82.50 -8.28
N THR A 2 -49.89 -82.02 -7.84
CA THR A 2 -48.96 -80.97 -8.33
C THR A 2 -49.41 -79.52 -8.07
N PRO A 3 -48.61 -78.82 -7.31
CA PRO A 3 -48.84 -77.44 -6.99
C PRO A 3 -48.17 -76.51 -8.02
N SER A 4 -48.91 -75.51 -8.40
CA SER A 4 -48.46 -74.43 -9.29
C SER A 4 -47.62 -73.44 -8.51
N PHE A 5 -46.39 -73.17 -8.95
CA PHE A 5 -45.52 -72.15 -8.36
C PHE A 5 -45.80 -70.80 -9.04
N SER A 6 -46.40 -69.90 -8.25
CA SER A 6 -46.53 -68.51 -8.64
C SER A 6 -45.22 -67.78 -8.40
N LYS A 7 -44.59 -67.25 -9.46
CA LYS A 7 -43.42 -66.38 -9.41
C LYS A 7 -43.84 -64.95 -9.15
N ILE A 8 -43.54 -64.46 -7.96
CA ILE A 8 -43.67 -63.07 -7.61
C ILE A 8 -42.43 -62.34 -8.10
N ALA A 9 -42.62 -61.54 -9.12
CA ALA A 9 -41.57 -60.61 -9.59
C ALA A 9 -41.50 -59.40 -8.62
N ARG A 10 -40.40 -59.28 -7.92
CA ARG A 10 -40.06 -58.07 -7.15
C ARG A 10 -39.35 -57.07 -8.03
N SER A 11 -40.05 -55.98 -8.39
CA SER A 11 -39.46 -54.82 -9.03
C SER A 11 -38.67 -54.04 -7.99
N ALA A 12 -37.37 -54.06 -8.13
CA ALA A 12 -36.48 -53.20 -7.34
C ALA A 12 -36.48 -51.82 -8.00
N ALA A 13 -37.08 -50.84 -7.35
CA ALA A 13 -36.98 -49.46 -7.72
C ALA A 13 -35.62 -48.94 -7.23
N MET A 14 -34.67 -48.66 -8.16
CA MET A 14 -33.47 -47.94 -7.89
C MET A 14 -33.78 -46.46 -7.73
N VAL A 15 -33.74 -45.98 -6.51
CA VAL A 15 -33.72 -44.55 -6.21
C VAL A 15 -32.30 -44.03 -6.40
N ALA A 16 -32.07 -43.36 -7.53
CA ALA A 16 -30.82 -42.64 -7.75
C ALA A 16 -30.84 -41.31 -6.98
N THR A 17 -30.17 -41.29 -5.83
CA THR A 17 -29.92 -40.04 -5.07
C THR A 17 -28.82 -39.26 -5.77
N LEU A 18 -29.21 -38.17 -6.50
CA LEU A 18 -28.27 -37.17 -6.96
C LEU A 18 -27.78 -36.39 -5.76
N ALA A 19 -26.55 -36.68 -5.31
CA ALA A 19 -25.86 -35.84 -4.36
C ALA A 19 -25.34 -34.59 -5.12
N LEU A 20 -26.03 -33.46 -4.97
CA LEU A 20 -25.49 -32.16 -5.36
C LEU A 20 -24.32 -31.84 -4.40
N GLY A 21 -23.09 -32.05 -4.87
CA GLY A 21 -21.89 -31.58 -4.20
C GLY A 21 -21.83 -30.05 -4.28
N LEU A 22 -22.16 -29.39 -3.19
CA LEU A 22 -21.87 -27.96 -3.00
C LEU A 22 -20.34 -27.80 -2.93
N ALA A 23 -19.74 -27.45 -4.05
CA ALA A 23 -18.34 -27.03 -4.11
C ALA A 23 -18.22 -25.71 -3.35
N THR A 24 -17.76 -25.76 -2.10
CA THR A 24 -17.39 -24.57 -1.34
C THR A 24 -16.12 -23.99 -1.96
N VAL A 25 -16.28 -22.94 -2.77
CA VAL A 25 -15.15 -22.15 -3.26
C VAL A 25 -14.58 -21.40 -2.07
N PRO A 26 -13.29 -21.59 -1.70
CA PRO A 26 -12.68 -20.79 -0.64
C PRO A 26 -12.68 -19.32 -1.09
N ALA A 27 -13.36 -18.47 -0.33
CA ALA A 27 -13.30 -17.04 -0.54
C ALA A 27 -11.84 -16.60 -0.30
N VAL A 28 -11.17 -16.17 -1.36
CA VAL A 28 -9.84 -15.54 -1.26
C VAL A 28 -10.08 -14.21 -0.57
N GLN A 29 -9.85 -14.16 0.74
CA GLN A 29 -9.87 -12.92 1.49
C GLN A 29 -8.64 -12.12 1.07
N ALA A 30 -8.86 -10.97 0.44
CA ALA A 30 -7.80 -10.02 0.16
C ALA A 30 -7.12 -9.63 1.49
N ALA A 31 -5.80 -9.70 1.54
CA ALA A 31 -5.04 -9.28 2.72
C ALA A 31 -5.40 -7.83 3.07
N PRO A 32 -5.57 -7.48 4.36
CA PRO A 32 -5.92 -6.13 4.76
C PRO A 32 -4.87 -5.14 4.25
N LYS A 33 -5.32 -4.05 3.62
CA LYS A 33 -4.43 -3.00 3.12
C LYS A 33 -3.79 -2.30 4.32
N LEU A 34 -2.46 -2.23 4.34
CA LEU A 34 -1.70 -1.56 5.39
C LEU A 34 -2.08 -0.08 5.46
N THR A 35 -2.19 0.46 6.67
CA THR A 35 -2.31 1.90 6.90
C THR A 35 -1.04 2.64 6.47
N GLY A 36 -1.12 3.95 6.28
CA GLY A 36 0.06 4.75 5.93
C GLY A 36 1.18 4.63 6.97
N GLU A 37 0.85 4.62 8.27
CA GLU A 37 1.84 4.46 9.34
C GLU A 37 2.48 3.06 9.33
N GLU A 38 1.73 2.01 9.07
CA GLU A 38 2.27 0.64 8.94
C GLU A 38 3.18 0.52 7.72
N ARG A 39 2.81 1.14 6.59
CA ARG A 39 3.67 1.20 5.39
C ARG A 39 4.99 1.92 5.69
N LEU A 40 4.92 3.06 6.38
CA LEU A 40 6.10 3.83 6.79
C LEU A 40 6.97 3.02 7.75
N ALA A 41 6.39 2.42 8.79
CA ALA A 41 7.10 1.61 9.77
C ALA A 41 7.84 0.44 9.09
N LYS A 42 7.18 -0.25 8.16
CA LYS A 42 7.80 -1.34 7.38
C LYS A 42 8.96 -0.86 6.51
N MET A 43 8.85 0.33 5.91
CA MET A 43 9.93 0.94 5.11
C MET A 43 11.15 1.31 5.96
N LEU A 44 10.92 1.65 7.22
CA LEU A 44 11.95 2.10 8.16
C LEU A 44 12.51 0.96 9.03
N GLU A 45 12.10 -0.28 8.82
CA GLU A 45 12.63 -1.43 9.55
C GLU A 45 14.16 -1.51 9.50
N GLY A 46 14.80 -1.77 10.66
CA GLY A 46 16.25 -1.84 10.79
C GLY A 46 16.97 -0.50 10.63
N ARG A 47 16.24 0.61 10.79
CA ARG A 47 16.79 1.97 10.71
C ARG A 47 16.53 2.73 12.00
N VAL A 48 17.42 3.66 12.31
CA VAL A 48 17.28 4.56 13.45
C VAL A 48 17.15 6.00 12.98
N ALA A 49 16.29 6.75 13.66
CA ALA A 49 16.12 8.18 13.43
C ALA A 49 17.35 8.95 13.91
N GLY A 50 17.76 9.95 13.12
CA GLY A 50 18.76 10.93 13.53
C GLY A 50 18.12 12.29 13.77
N GLU A 51 18.99 13.31 13.98
CA GLU A 51 18.53 14.68 14.18
C GLU A 51 17.83 15.23 12.92
N PRO A 52 16.67 15.87 13.08
CA PRO A 52 15.96 16.49 11.97
C PRO A 52 16.79 17.59 11.30
N VAL A 53 16.78 17.61 9.97
CA VAL A 53 17.43 18.65 9.16
C VAL A 53 16.41 19.51 8.44
N SER A 54 16.77 20.75 8.16
CA SER A 54 15.86 21.68 7.49
C SER A 54 15.84 21.53 5.97
N CYS A 55 16.93 21.05 5.36
CA CYS A 55 17.05 20.91 3.92
C CYS A 55 17.72 19.60 3.52
N ILE A 56 17.37 19.08 2.36
CA ILE A 56 18.01 17.92 1.71
C ILE A 56 18.42 18.28 0.28
N SER A 57 19.44 17.61 -0.26
CA SER A 57 19.87 17.79 -1.64
C SER A 57 19.01 16.96 -2.58
N LEU A 58 18.32 17.60 -3.53
CA LEU A 58 17.54 16.90 -4.55
C LEU A 58 18.42 16.20 -5.58
N TYR A 59 19.61 16.72 -5.87
CA TYR A 59 20.55 16.05 -6.80
C TYR A 59 21.02 14.68 -6.29
N GLN A 60 21.02 14.48 -4.99
CA GLN A 60 21.42 13.20 -4.37
C GLN A 60 20.21 12.31 -4.07
N THR A 61 19.01 12.81 -4.30
CA THR A 61 17.78 12.03 -4.10
C THR A 61 17.61 11.08 -5.28
N THR A 62 17.63 9.79 -4.99
CA THR A 62 17.51 8.73 -6.00
C THR A 62 16.10 8.20 -6.14
N ASP A 63 15.26 8.41 -5.13
CA ASP A 63 13.87 7.96 -5.12
C ASP A 63 13.02 8.79 -4.16
N THR A 64 11.75 8.93 -4.46
CA THR A 64 10.77 9.62 -3.63
C THR A 64 9.51 8.79 -3.55
N THR A 65 9.12 8.40 -2.34
CA THR A 65 7.90 7.64 -2.08
C THR A 65 6.91 8.49 -1.30
N VAL A 66 5.70 8.65 -1.84
CA VAL A 66 4.57 9.26 -1.14
C VAL A 66 3.77 8.18 -0.45
N ILE A 67 3.48 8.38 0.82
CA ILE A 67 2.61 7.52 1.60
C ILE A 67 1.35 8.30 1.92
N ASP A 68 0.22 7.84 1.39
CA ASP A 68 -1.09 8.48 1.50
C ASP A 68 -1.36 8.98 2.91
N GLY A 69 -1.75 10.24 3.01
CA GLY A 69 -2.18 10.85 4.26
C GLY A 69 -1.14 10.86 5.38
N THR A 70 0.13 10.48 5.10
CA THR A 70 1.10 10.17 6.18
C THR A 70 2.41 10.92 6.03
N ALA A 71 3.19 10.66 4.99
CA ALA A 71 4.54 11.19 4.84
C ALA A 71 5.05 11.13 3.41
N ILE A 72 6.13 11.87 3.14
CA ILE A 72 6.96 11.75 1.95
C ILE A 72 8.33 11.23 2.40
N VAL A 73 8.82 10.19 1.75
CA VAL A 73 10.13 9.59 2.03
C VAL A 73 11.05 9.83 0.85
N TYR A 74 12.14 10.55 1.09
CA TYR A 74 13.20 10.82 0.12
C TYR A 74 14.38 9.91 0.38
N LYS A 75 14.82 9.18 -0.63
CA LYS A 75 16.00 8.32 -0.53
C LYS A 75 17.22 9.05 -1.04
N VAL A 76 18.18 9.28 -0.16
CA VAL A 76 19.47 9.89 -0.47
C VAL A 76 20.57 8.89 -0.10
N GLY A 77 21.16 8.25 -1.09
CA GLY A 77 22.08 7.14 -0.87
C GLY A 77 21.43 6.02 -0.05
N SER A 78 22.01 5.68 1.10
CA SER A 78 21.47 4.67 2.02
C SER A 78 20.55 5.23 3.11
N THR A 79 20.36 6.56 3.16
CA THR A 79 19.54 7.25 4.17
C THR A 79 18.15 7.52 3.62
N TYR A 80 17.12 7.30 4.44
CA TYR A 80 15.76 7.73 4.16
C TYR A 80 15.47 8.99 4.96
N TYR A 81 15.05 10.06 4.28
CA TYR A 81 14.61 11.29 4.90
C TYR A 81 13.08 11.32 4.89
N VAL A 82 12.49 11.26 6.07
CA VAL A 82 11.04 11.29 6.23
C VAL A 82 10.59 12.71 6.49
N ASN A 83 9.71 13.22 5.64
CA ASN A 83 9.02 14.48 5.81
C ASN A 83 7.56 14.21 6.14
N ARG A 84 7.06 14.80 7.22
CA ARG A 84 5.65 14.77 7.59
C ARG A 84 5.07 16.15 7.41
N PRO A 85 4.48 16.46 6.25
CA PRO A 85 3.90 17.77 5.99
C PRO A 85 2.85 18.15 7.02
N SER A 86 2.71 19.44 7.29
CA SER A 86 1.69 19.96 8.21
C SER A 86 0.26 19.58 7.80
N ASN A 87 0.04 19.42 6.50
CA ASN A 87 -1.21 18.97 5.91
C ASN A 87 -1.07 17.59 5.23
N ALA A 88 -0.37 16.64 5.88
CA ALA A 88 -0.10 15.30 5.34
C ALA A 88 -1.34 14.55 4.85
N LYS A 89 -2.52 14.83 5.41
CA LYS A 89 -3.80 14.24 4.97
C LYS A 89 -4.15 14.52 3.51
N SER A 90 -3.54 15.54 2.91
CA SER A 90 -3.70 15.88 1.48
C SER A 90 -2.78 15.09 0.56
N LEU A 91 -1.85 14.29 1.11
CA LEU A 91 -0.95 13.47 0.31
C LEU A 91 -1.68 12.30 -0.34
N ARG A 92 -1.40 12.10 -1.62
CA ARG A 92 -1.86 10.96 -2.41
C ARG A 92 -0.68 10.35 -3.18
N ASP A 93 -0.57 9.03 -3.19
CA ASP A 93 0.52 8.33 -3.87
C ASP A 93 0.35 8.30 -5.40
N ASP A 94 -0.84 8.61 -5.89
CA ASP A 94 -1.15 8.74 -7.32
C ASP A 94 -0.94 10.14 -7.88
N ASP A 95 -0.70 11.16 -7.03
CA ASP A 95 -0.41 12.51 -7.47
C ASP A 95 1.03 12.68 -7.96
N VAL A 96 1.22 13.63 -8.87
CA VAL A 96 2.53 14.14 -9.27
C VAL A 96 2.88 15.32 -8.38
N MET A 97 4.07 15.27 -7.78
CA MET A 97 4.59 16.37 -6.96
C MET A 97 5.46 17.31 -7.81
N LEU A 98 5.14 18.59 -7.79
CA LEU A 98 5.90 19.65 -8.46
C LEU A 98 6.51 20.57 -7.41
N VAL A 99 7.82 20.68 -7.46
CA VAL A 99 8.58 21.56 -6.56
C VAL A 99 9.15 22.71 -7.38
N LYS A 100 8.87 23.94 -6.97
CA LYS A 100 9.53 25.13 -7.49
C LYS A 100 10.76 25.42 -6.65
N LEU A 101 11.90 24.98 -7.12
CA LEU A 101 13.16 25.15 -6.40
C LEU A 101 13.74 26.54 -6.66
N HIS A 102 14.15 27.19 -5.60
CA HIS A 102 14.98 28.41 -5.65
C HIS A 102 16.48 28.09 -5.49
N SER A 103 16.81 26.85 -5.17
CA SER A 103 18.18 26.34 -4.99
C SER A 103 18.25 24.87 -5.37
N SER A 104 19.44 24.26 -5.22
CA SER A 104 19.66 22.80 -5.40
C SER A 104 19.12 21.95 -4.25
N GLN A 105 18.51 22.57 -3.25
CA GLN A 105 18.03 21.91 -2.03
C GLN A 105 16.51 22.07 -1.92
N LEU A 106 15.91 21.08 -1.29
CA LEU A 106 14.53 21.10 -0.86
C LEU A 106 14.50 21.34 0.65
N CYS A 107 13.81 22.38 1.09
CA CYS A 107 13.81 22.81 2.48
C CYS A 107 12.43 22.73 3.13
N SER A 108 12.41 22.73 4.45
CA SER A 108 11.18 22.64 5.26
C SER A 108 10.22 23.81 5.10
N VAL A 109 10.69 24.91 4.50
CA VAL A 109 9.86 26.09 4.20
C VAL A 109 9.25 26.05 2.80
N ASP A 110 9.63 25.05 1.98
CA ASP A 110 9.15 24.92 0.62
C ASP A 110 7.75 24.33 0.59
N ILE A 111 7.03 24.70 -0.46
CA ILE A 111 5.69 24.21 -0.77
C ILE A 111 5.79 23.32 -2.00
N VAL A 112 5.20 22.16 -1.93
CA VAL A 112 5.09 21.20 -3.03
C VAL A 112 3.67 21.24 -3.58
N GLU A 113 3.52 21.60 -4.86
CA GLU A 113 2.24 21.49 -5.54
C GLU A 113 1.95 20.04 -5.91
N THR A 114 0.70 19.61 -5.75
CA THR A 114 0.25 18.29 -6.18
C THR A 114 -0.65 18.43 -7.40
N ARG A 115 -0.49 17.51 -8.35
CA ARG A 115 -1.27 17.46 -9.58
C ARG A 115 -1.77 16.05 -9.84
N ASP A 116 -2.98 15.96 -10.34
CA ASP A 116 -3.51 14.69 -10.82
C ASP A 116 -2.61 14.11 -11.91
N ARG A 117 -2.23 12.84 -11.77
CA ARG A 117 -1.30 12.18 -12.71
C ARG A 117 -1.83 12.07 -14.12
N SER A 118 -3.14 11.94 -14.30
CA SER A 118 -3.77 11.70 -15.59
C SER A 118 -4.03 12.97 -16.36
N THR A 119 -4.50 14.00 -15.67
CA THR A 119 -4.95 15.26 -16.26
C THR A 119 -3.95 16.41 -16.10
N MET A 120 -2.96 16.25 -15.21
CA MET A 120 -2.02 17.30 -14.78
C MET A 120 -2.71 18.53 -14.18
N MET A 121 -3.98 18.40 -13.83
CA MET A 121 -4.71 19.47 -13.16
C MET A 121 -4.20 19.67 -11.74
N TYR A 122 -4.21 20.92 -11.30
CA TYR A 122 -3.85 21.26 -9.92
C TYR A 122 -4.80 20.58 -8.93
N ASN A 123 -4.25 19.83 -7.99
CA ASN A 123 -4.99 19.06 -6.99
C ASN A 123 -4.80 19.60 -5.56
N GLY A 124 -3.79 20.44 -5.36
CA GLY A 124 -3.51 21.04 -4.07
C GLY A 124 -2.03 21.30 -3.84
N PHE A 125 -1.69 21.45 -2.57
CA PHE A 125 -0.30 21.62 -2.15
C PHE A 125 -0.06 20.98 -0.79
N VAL A 126 1.20 20.69 -0.49
CA VAL A 126 1.65 20.29 0.82
C VAL A 126 2.77 21.22 1.30
N GLY A 127 2.66 21.69 2.53
CA GLY A 127 3.70 22.47 3.21
C GLY A 127 4.66 21.49 3.91
N LEU A 128 5.92 21.50 3.48
CA LEU A 128 6.94 20.63 4.07
C LEU A 128 7.22 21.01 5.52
N ASP A 129 7.74 20.06 6.28
CA ASP A 129 8.32 20.22 7.60
C ASP A 129 9.77 19.71 7.56
N LYS A 130 10.43 19.63 8.71
CA LYS A 130 11.80 19.11 8.81
C LYS A 130 11.89 17.67 8.35
N PHE A 131 13.04 17.33 7.80
CA PHE A 131 13.35 15.99 7.31
C PHE A 131 14.06 15.20 8.39
N VAL A 132 13.47 14.08 8.81
CA VAL A 132 14.08 13.18 9.79
C VAL A 132 14.87 12.11 9.04
N PRO A 133 16.21 12.07 9.20
CA PRO A 133 17.04 11.04 8.56
C PRO A 133 16.92 9.71 9.30
N TYR A 134 16.70 8.63 8.56
CA TYR A 134 16.70 7.26 9.06
C TYR A 134 17.84 6.48 8.40
N ARG A 135 18.80 6.02 9.21
CA ARG A 135 19.98 5.28 8.75
C ARG A 135 19.94 3.84 9.22
N LYS A 136 20.47 2.94 8.39
CA LYS A 136 20.61 1.52 8.80
C LYS A 136 21.52 1.42 10.03
N VAL A 137 21.13 0.56 10.95
CA VAL A 137 22.01 0.20 12.08
C VAL A 137 23.19 -0.56 11.51
N LYS A 138 24.41 -0.11 11.80
CA LYS A 138 25.62 -0.89 11.51
C LYS A 138 25.77 -1.91 12.64
N HIS A 139 25.78 -3.18 12.28
CA HIS A 139 26.18 -4.25 13.16
C HIS A 139 27.70 -4.42 13.12
#